data_ea5f444c236c4a7d5ae95a48cc5aa911
#
_entry.id   ea5f444c236c4a7d5ae95a48cc5aa911
#
_cell.length_a   1.000
_cell.length_b   1.000
_cell.length_c   1.000
_cell.angle_alpha   90.00
_cell.angle_beta   90.00
_cell.angle_gamma   90.00
#
_symmetry.space_group_name_H-M   'P 1'
#
loop_
_entity.id
_entity.type
_entity.pdbx_description
1 polymer ?
#
loop_
_entity_poly.entity_id
_entity_poly.type
_entity_poly.pdbx_seq_one_letter_code
_entity_poly.pdbx_strand_id
1 'polypeptide(L)'
;MKKNILFVYTNYSTFVKTDFEILSEKHEVVKYQFKPVKGLLKTALQMLRQLFYLLFNIWKFDSVFIWFADYHSFLPILIAKLLQKKSMLVIGGYDVARMPEYGYGSFHGKLRGFCTLFSMKNSTLNLAVSRYVERKVRWIARKANTQLIYNCVNIAENSNIKVVKENLVLTVGLIDSERTFYLKGIDTFTEVAKLLPELKFMVIGMSKNLPYRLLKNLSENVEIIERVNHSELETYYKKTKVYCQFSRTESFGVAIVEAINFGCIPVVTNVGGMPEVVGENGIIVNRKNKKVIAELIQNSMDETYYIKGIKNLFLLETRKKLLLKSIR
;
A
#
# COMPACT_ATOMS: atom_id res chain seq x y z
N MET A 1 -20.33 17.05 15.83
CA MET A 1 -19.43 17.81 16.71
C MET A 1 -18.00 17.63 16.24
N LYS A 2 -17.15 18.66 16.37
CA LYS A 2 -15.71 18.61 16.16
C LYS A 2 -15.07 17.77 17.26
N LYS A 3 -14.19 16.85 16.92
CA LYS A 3 -13.48 15.97 17.87
C LYS A 3 -11.99 16.26 17.85
N ASN A 4 -11.32 15.99 18.97
CA ASN A 4 -9.88 16.01 19.09
C ASN A 4 -9.34 14.58 18.85
N ILE A 5 -8.53 14.38 17.82
CA ILE A 5 -8.03 13.07 17.41
C ILE A 5 -6.52 13.01 17.53
N LEU A 6 -6.01 12.02 18.25
CA LEU A 6 -4.59 11.69 18.23
C LEU A 6 -4.30 10.79 17.01
N PHE A 7 -3.52 11.28 16.07
CA PHE A 7 -3.14 10.58 14.84
C PHE A 7 -1.74 9.99 14.96
N VAL A 8 -1.67 8.67 15.14
CA VAL A 8 -0.42 7.94 15.37
C VAL A 8 0.05 7.24 14.11
N TYR A 9 1.30 7.46 13.73
CA TYR A 9 1.88 6.88 12.51
C TYR A 9 3.40 6.68 12.64
N THR A 10 3.97 5.89 11.75
CA THR A 10 5.43 5.68 11.64
C THR A 10 6.02 6.53 10.51
N ASN A 11 5.62 6.29 9.28
CA ASN A 11 6.04 7.01 8.09
C ASN A 11 4.87 7.81 7.50
N TYR A 12 5.12 9.05 7.12
CA TYR A 12 4.10 9.94 6.53
C TYR A 12 4.03 9.74 5.02
N SER A 13 3.58 8.53 4.61
CA SER A 13 3.37 8.15 3.21
C SER A 13 2.11 8.78 2.63
N THR A 14 1.93 8.72 1.31
CA THR A 14 0.80 9.35 0.60
C THR A 14 -0.56 8.98 1.22
N PHE A 15 -0.83 7.69 1.44
CA PHE A 15 -2.11 7.24 2.02
C PHE A 15 -2.28 7.66 3.50
N VAL A 16 -1.20 7.76 4.29
CA VAL A 16 -1.23 8.29 5.67
C VAL A 16 -1.55 9.77 5.66
N LYS A 17 -0.94 10.53 4.74
CA LYS A 17 -1.20 11.95 4.52
C LYS A 17 -2.66 12.18 4.11
N THR A 18 -3.17 11.40 3.17
CA THR A 18 -4.55 11.48 2.71
C THR A 18 -5.55 11.32 3.86
N ASP A 19 -5.39 10.31 4.72
CA ASP A 19 -6.28 10.11 5.86
C ASP A 19 -6.18 11.25 6.88
N PHE A 20 -4.95 11.75 7.12
CA PHE A 20 -4.77 12.91 7.99
C PHE A 20 -5.52 14.14 7.44
N GLU A 21 -5.41 14.41 6.14
CA GLU A 21 -6.10 15.53 5.49
C GLU A 21 -7.62 15.38 5.56
N ILE A 22 -8.15 14.19 5.24
CA ILE A 22 -9.58 13.87 5.37
C ILE A 22 -10.11 14.15 6.79
N LEU A 23 -9.39 13.70 7.80
CA LEU A 23 -9.79 13.88 9.19
C LEU A 23 -9.72 15.34 9.62
N SER A 24 -8.69 16.05 9.17
CA SER A 24 -8.45 17.48 9.51
C SER A 24 -9.51 18.42 8.93
N GLU A 25 -10.27 18.01 7.90
CA GLU A 25 -11.37 18.82 7.37
C GLU A 25 -12.50 19.05 8.39
N LYS A 26 -12.74 18.09 9.29
CA LYS A 26 -13.88 18.13 10.24
C LYS A 26 -13.49 18.04 11.70
N HIS A 27 -12.26 17.73 12.00
CA HIS A 27 -11.76 17.43 13.35
C HIS A 27 -10.46 18.17 13.64
N GLU A 28 -10.12 18.33 14.92
CA GLU A 28 -8.78 18.74 15.35
C GLU A 28 -7.90 17.50 15.42
N VAL A 29 -6.87 17.43 14.57
CA VAL A 29 -6.02 16.25 14.46
C VAL A 29 -4.59 16.57 14.84
N VAL A 30 -4.10 15.94 15.90
CA VAL A 30 -2.74 16.11 16.40
C VAL A 30 -1.90 14.90 15.99
N LYS A 31 -0.80 15.14 15.30
CA LYS A 31 0.14 14.11 14.85
C LYS A 31 1.05 13.63 15.97
N TYR A 32 1.19 12.32 16.11
CA TYR A 32 2.24 11.68 16.87
C TYR A 32 3.02 10.71 15.98
N GLN A 33 4.27 11.03 15.67
CA GLN A 33 5.14 10.14 14.91
C GLN A 33 5.95 9.23 15.81
N PHE A 34 5.74 7.92 15.68
CA PHE A 34 6.62 6.91 16.25
C PHE A 34 7.72 6.57 15.25
N LYS A 35 8.92 7.14 15.41
CA LYS A 35 10.03 6.95 14.45
C LYS A 35 10.51 5.50 14.49
N PRO A 36 10.52 4.77 13.36
CA PRO A 36 11.07 3.42 13.30
C PRO A 36 12.56 3.40 13.67
N VAL A 37 12.93 2.48 14.54
CA VAL A 37 14.33 2.28 14.97
C VAL A 37 14.70 0.80 14.87
N LYS A 38 15.99 0.53 14.65
CA LYS A 38 16.52 -0.85 14.68
C LYS A 38 16.96 -1.24 16.09
N GLY A 39 16.58 -2.45 16.51
CA GLY A 39 16.96 -3.03 17.81
C GLY A 39 15.90 -2.87 18.89
N LEU A 40 15.80 -3.90 19.75
CA LEU A 40 14.76 -3.99 20.80
C LEU A 40 14.89 -2.89 21.86
N LEU A 41 16.11 -2.58 22.33
CA LEU A 41 16.34 -1.53 23.32
C LEU A 41 15.90 -0.15 22.82
N LYS A 42 16.24 0.19 21.57
CA LYS A 42 15.81 1.47 20.98
C LYS A 42 14.28 1.51 20.78
N THR A 43 13.68 0.38 20.43
CA THR A 43 12.21 0.27 20.31
C THR A 43 11.55 0.43 21.68
N ALA A 44 12.08 -0.20 22.73
CA ALA A 44 11.59 -0.06 24.11
C ALA A 44 11.68 1.40 24.58
N LEU A 45 12.78 2.09 24.29
CA LEU A 45 12.92 3.51 24.61
C LEU A 45 11.89 4.39 23.88
N GLN A 46 11.61 4.09 22.62
CA GLN A 46 10.54 4.79 21.86
C GLN A 46 9.15 4.50 22.46
N MET A 47 8.89 3.27 22.88
CA MET A 47 7.64 2.92 23.57
C MET A 47 7.52 3.64 24.90
N LEU A 48 8.61 3.74 25.67
CA LEU A 48 8.62 4.49 26.91
C LEU A 48 8.34 5.99 26.70
N ARG A 49 8.97 6.60 25.69
CA ARG A 49 8.67 8.00 25.30
C ARG A 49 7.20 8.17 24.89
N GLN A 50 6.65 7.21 24.14
CA GLN A 50 5.25 7.20 23.76
C GLN A 50 4.35 7.08 24.99
N LEU A 51 4.69 6.22 25.96
CA LEU A 51 3.95 6.08 27.21
C LEU A 51 3.87 7.40 27.97
N PHE A 52 5.00 8.07 28.18
CA PHE A 52 5.02 9.38 28.85
C PHE A 52 4.17 10.40 28.10
N TYR A 53 4.30 10.47 26.77
CA TYR A 53 3.47 11.37 25.97
C TYR A 53 1.98 11.10 26.17
N LEU A 54 1.56 9.84 26.13
CA LEU A 54 0.17 9.45 26.33
C LEU A 54 -0.33 9.76 27.73
N LEU A 55 0.43 9.47 28.78
CA LEU A 55 0.04 9.76 30.17
C LEU A 55 -0.29 11.24 30.39
N PHE A 56 0.45 12.15 29.76
CA PHE A 56 0.25 13.59 29.90
C PHE A 56 -0.74 14.21 28.90
N ASN A 57 -1.04 13.55 27.78
CA ASN A 57 -1.79 14.17 26.71
C ASN A 57 -3.06 13.44 26.29
N ILE A 58 -3.24 12.16 26.62
CA ILE A 58 -4.37 11.35 26.13
C ILE A 58 -5.74 11.93 26.53
N TRP A 59 -5.79 12.66 27.63
CA TRP A 59 -6.98 13.31 28.16
C TRP A 59 -7.55 14.38 27.23
N LYS A 60 -6.69 15.00 26.41
CA LYS A 60 -7.04 16.05 25.43
C LYS A 60 -7.76 15.50 24.21
N PHE A 61 -7.77 14.18 23.99
CA PHE A 61 -8.27 13.54 22.79
C PHE A 61 -9.54 12.75 23.07
N ASP A 62 -10.50 12.83 22.16
CA ASP A 62 -11.73 12.05 22.17
C ASP A 62 -11.52 10.64 21.60
N SER A 63 -10.58 10.50 20.67
CA SER A 63 -10.27 9.24 20.01
C SER A 63 -8.82 9.18 19.51
N VAL A 64 -8.38 7.95 19.20
CA VAL A 64 -7.06 7.67 18.63
C VAL A 64 -7.23 7.05 17.24
N PHE A 65 -6.54 7.57 16.25
CA PHE A 65 -6.49 7.04 14.89
C PHE A 65 -5.06 6.60 14.57
N ILE A 66 -4.87 5.36 14.17
CA ILE A 66 -3.54 4.74 14.07
C ILE A 66 -3.39 4.09 12.71
N TRP A 67 -2.28 4.36 12.03
CA TRP A 67 -1.88 3.67 10.82
C TRP A 67 -0.90 2.54 11.12
N PHE A 68 -1.25 1.34 10.71
CA PHE A 68 -0.60 0.04 10.93
C PHE A 68 -0.61 -0.48 12.38
N ALA A 69 -0.80 -1.79 12.49
CA ALA A 69 -0.65 -2.52 13.74
C ALA A 69 0.81 -2.99 13.92
N ASP A 70 1.52 -2.40 14.89
CA ASP A 70 2.90 -2.76 15.22
C ASP A 70 3.18 -2.30 16.68
N TYR A 71 4.42 -2.21 17.11
CA TYR A 71 4.81 -1.69 18.44
C TYR A 71 4.15 -0.35 18.80
N HIS A 72 4.11 0.57 17.84
CA HIS A 72 3.56 1.93 18.06
C HIS A 72 2.05 1.97 18.27
N SER A 73 1.32 0.93 17.91
CA SER A 73 -0.13 0.86 18.12
C SER A 73 -0.51 0.29 19.48
N PHE A 74 0.40 -0.47 20.12
CA PHE A 74 0.12 -1.21 21.35
C PHE A 74 -0.31 -0.29 22.49
N LEU A 75 0.54 0.66 22.89
CA LEU A 75 0.25 1.56 24.02
C LEU A 75 -0.96 2.49 23.77
N PRO A 76 -1.09 3.14 22.60
CA PRO A 76 -2.27 3.97 22.35
C PRO A 76 -3.59 3.19 22.44
N ILE A 77 -3.63 1.96 21.94
CA ILE A 77 -4.84 1.12 22.02
C ILE A 77 -5.09 0.63 23.43
N LEU A 78 -4.05 0.21 24.16
CA LEU A 78 -4.17 -0.21 25.55
C LEU A 78 -4.77 0.92 26.41
N ILE A 79 -4.19 2.12 26.32
CA ILE A 79 -4.63 3.26 27.13
C ILE A 79 -6.03 3.74 26.69
N ALA A 80 -6.29 3.80 25.37
CA ALA A 80 -7.61 4.14 24.86
C ALA A 80 -8.69 3.16 25.38
N LYS A 81 -8.39 1.85 25.41
CA LYS A 81 -9.29 0.83 25.95
C LYS A 81 -9.54 1.03 27.46
N LEU A 82 -8.49 1.27 28.25
CA LEU A 82 -8.61 1.50 29.70
C LEU A 82 -9.45 2.75 30.02
N LEU A 83 -9.33 3.80 29.19
CA LEU A 83 -10.06 5.06 29.32
C LEU A 83 -11.38 5.09 28.54
N GLN A 84 -11.83 3.96 27.99
CA GLN A 84 -13.04 3.82 27.17
C GLN A 84 -13.12 4.80 25.99
N LYS A 85 -11.98 5.24 25.47
CA LYS A 85 -11.88 6.09 24.29
C LYS A 85 -11.93 5.27 22.99
N LYS A 86 -12.54 5.81 21.95
CA LYS A 86 -12.55 5.16 20.63
C LYS A 86 -11.14 5.07 20.05
N SER A 87 -10.83 3.91 19.46
CA SER A 87 -9.57 3.69 18.74
C SER A 87 -9.84 3.06 17.39
N MET A 88 -9.42 3.74 16.33
CA MET A 88 -9.47 3.26 14.94
C MET A 88 -8.06 2.84 14.51
N LEU A 89 -7.96 1.62 13.98
CA LEU A 89 -6.69 1.04 13.56
C LEU A 89 -6.75 0.68 12.07
N VAL A 90 -6.02 1.39 11.24
CA VAL A 90 -5.92 1.07 9.81
C VAL A 90 -4.95 -0.08 9.60
N ILE A 91 -5.43 -1.16 8.98
CA ILE A 91 -4.65 -2.35 8.65
C ILE A 91 -4.26 -2.27 7.18
N GLY A 92 -2.98 -1.96 6.95
CA GLY A 92 -2.44 -1.66 5.62
C GLY A 92 -1.80 -2.85 4.90
N GLY A 93 -1.65 -4.01 5.59
CA GLY A 93 -1.16 -5.24 4.99
C GLY A 93 0.17 -5.78 5.53
N TYR A 94 1.16 -4.94 5.81
CA TYR A 94 2.37 -5.35 6.52
C TYR A 94 2.04 -6.03 7.86
N ASP A 95 1.04 -5.52 8.52
CA ASP A 95 0.49 -5.93 9.81
C ASP A 95 -0.25 -7.28 9.78
N VAL A 96 -0.63 -7.79 8.61
CA VAL A 96 -1.20 -9.15 8.44
C VAL A 96 -0.27 -10.11 7.69
N ALA A 97 0.91 -9.63 7.31
CA ALA A 97 1.89 -10.41 6.55
C ALA A 97 2.81 -11.23 7.47
N ARG A 98 3.24 -12.39 6.95
CA ARG A 98 4.32 -13.21 7.49
C ARG A 98 5.10 -13.83 6.35
N MET A 99 6.23 -13.24 6.02
CA MET A 99 7.13 -13.72 4.96
C MET A 99 8.56 -13.78 5.53
N PRO A 100 8.89 -14.86 6.25
CA PRO A 100 10.19 -15.00 6.96
C PRO A 100 11.36 -14.99 6.00
N GLU A 101 11.22 -15.50 4.78
CA GLU A 101 12.25 -15.51 3.73
C GLU A 101 12.71 -14.11 3.29
N TYR A 102 11.85 -13.10 3.50
CA TYR A 102 12.16 -11.68 3.21
C TYR A 102 12.29 -10.83 4.48
N GLY A 103 12.17 -11.43 5.68
CA GLY A 103 12.09 -10.66 6.91
C GLY A 103 10.95 -9.63 6.91
N TYR A 104 9.81 -9.95 6.26
CA TYR A 104 8.72 -9.02 6.03
C TYR A 104 7.44 -9.43 6.78
N GLY A 105 6.74 -8.42 7.31
CA GLY A 105 5.48 -8.57 8.03
C GLY A 105 5.61 -8.56 9.54
N SER A 106 4.56 -8.09 10.23
CA SER A 106 4.54 -7.98 11.70
C SER A 106 4.64 -9.33 12.39
N PHE A 107 4.14 -10.39 11.77
CA PHE A 107 4.17 -11.75 12.32
C PHE A 107 5.48 -12.51 12.04
N HIS A 108 6.50 -11.84 11.48
CA HIS A 108 7.84 -12.41 11.41
C HIS A 108 8.51 -12.49 12.80
N GLY A 109 8.27 -11.51 13.69
CA GLY A 109 8.83 -11.48 15.05
C GLY A 109 7.77 -11.75 16.12
N LYS A 110 8.08 -12.59 17.14
CA LYS A 110 7.13 -12.97 18.21
C LYS A 110 6.56 -11.77 18.98
N LEU A 111 7.43 -10.88 19.49
CA LEU A 111 7.00 -9.71 20.26
C LEU A 111 6.20 -8.72 19.42
N ARG A 112 6.65 -8.47 18.19
CA ARG A 112 5.95 -7.62 17.24
C ARG A 112 4.57 -8.19 16.91
N GLY A 113 4.50 -9.49 16.61
CA GLY A 113 3.25 -10.20 16.35
C GLY A 113 2.29 -10.14 17.54
N PHE A 114 2.79 -10.22 18.78
CA PHE A 114 1.98 -10.03 19.98
C PHE A 114 1.39 -8.62 20.04
N CYS A 115 2.19 -7.57 19.89
CA CYS A 115 1.72 -6.18 19.89
C CYS A 115 0.68 -5.94 18.78
N THR A 116 0.93 -6.47 17.59
CA THR A 116 0.02 -6.40 16.44
C THR A 116 -1.31 -7.08 16.73
N LEU A 117 -1.28 -8.32 17.22
CA LEU A 117 -2.48 -9.10 17.55
C LEU A 117 -3.28 -8.46 18.68
N PHE A 118 -2.59 -7.98 19.71
CA PHE A 118 -3.22 -7.23 20.82
C PHE A 118 -3.95 -6.00 20.28
N SER A 119 -3.29 -5.22 19.42
CA SER A 119 -3.86 -4.01 18.84
C SER A 119 -5.11 -4.31 18.01
N MET A 120 -5.06 -5.33 17.14
CA MET A 120 -6.21 -5.75 16.34
C MET A 120 -7.40 -6.20 17.18
N LYS A 121 -7.15 -6.96 18.27
CA LYS A 121 -8.20 -7.49 19.15
C LYS A 121 -8.85 -6.46 20.05
N ASN A 122 -8.13 -5.38 20.37
CA ASN A 122 -8.54 -4.42 21.38
C ASN A 122 -8.85 -3.02 20.84
N SER A 123 -8.61 -2.77 19.54
CA SER A 123 -9.11 -1.54 18.90
C SER A 123 -10.63 -1.55 18.81
N THR A 124 -11.25 -0.38 18.94
CA THR A 124 -12.69 -0.23 18.76
C THR A 124 -13.14 -0.63 17.37
N LEU A 125 -12.31 -0.31 16.36
CA LEU A 125 -12.58 -0.60 14.97
C LEU A 125 -11.27 -0.78 14.17
N ASN A 126 -11.13 -1.91 13.48
CA ASN A 126 -10.09 -2.11 12.47
C ASN A 126 -10.62 -1.68 11.10
N LEU A 127 -9.84 -0.88 10.38
CA LEU A 127 -10.14 -0.40 9.03
C LEU A 127 -9.26 -1.14 8.03
N ALA A 128 -9.81 -2.14 7.37
CA ALA A 128 -9.06 -2.94 6.39
C ALA A 128 -9.05 -2.25 5.02
N VAL A 129 -7.87 -2.10 4.41
CA VAL A 129 -7.69 -1.39 3.13
C VAL A 129 -8.09 -2.19 1.90
N SER A 130 -8.46 -3.47 2.05
CA SER A 130 -8.92 -4.36 0.98
C SER A 130 -9.67 -5.56 1.57
N ARG A 131 -10.46 -6.26 0.77
CA ARG A 131 -11.10 -7.53 1.17
C ARG A 131 -10.09 -8.60 1.54
N TYR A 132 -8.94 -8.61 0.85
CA TYR A 132 -7.84 -9.49 1.22
C TYR A 132 -7.38 -9.24 2.66
N VAL A 133 -7.12 -7.98 3.01
CA VAL A 133 -6.70 -7.59 4.37
C VAL A 133 -7.82 -7.88 5.38
N GLU A 134 -9.07 -7.55 5.07
CA GLU A 134 -10.23 -7.86 5.92
C GLU A 134 -10.31 -9.35 6.26
N ARG A 135 -10.22 -10.23 5.25
CA ARG A 135 -10.21 -11.69 5.46
C ARG A 135 -9.04 -12.14 6.34
N LYS A 136 -7.85 -11.56 6.15
CA LYS A 136 -6.67 -11.84 6.98
C LYS A 136 -6.89 -11.42 8.43
N VAL A 137 -7.43 -10.23 8.67
CA VAL A 137 -7.75 -9.77 10.05
C VAL A 137 -8.76 -10.71 10.70
N ARG A 138 -9.86 -11.07 10.00
CA ARG A 138 -10.88 -12.01 10.51
C ARG A 138 -10.29 -13.40 10.84
N TRP A 139 -9.29 -13.84 10.09
CA TRP A 139 -8.61 -15.10 10.38
C TRP A 139 -7.66 -14.99 11.58
N ILE A 140 -6.87 -13.90 11.68
CA ILE A 140 -5.86 -13.69 12.73
C ILE A 140 -6.51 -13.30 14.07
N ALA A 141 -7.51 -12.43 14.02
CA ALA A 141 -8.18 -11.82 15.18
C ALA A 141 -9.71 -11.99 15.07
N ARG A 142 -10.19 -13.21 15.12
CA ARG A 142 -11.58 -13.66 14.79
C ARG A 142 -12.72 -12.77 15.31
N LYS A 143 -12.59 -12.21 16.51
CA LYS A 143 -13.62 -11.37 17.15
C LYS A 143 -13.37 -9.87 17.01
N ALA A 144 -12.34 -9.48 16.26
CA ALA A 144 -12.01 -8.07 16.08
C ALA A 144 -13.08 -7.39 15.21
N ASN A 145 -13.61 -6.27 15.68
CA ASN A 145 -14.52 -5.45 14.90
C ASN A 145 -13.77 -4.88 13.69
N THR A 146 -14.17 -5.23 12.47
CA THR A 146 -13.44 -4.90 11.25
C THR A 146 -14.39 -4.41 10.18
N GLN A 147 -14.06 -3.26 9.60
CA GLN A 147 -14.78 -2.64 8.49
C GLN A 147 -13.84 -2.51 7.29
N LEU A 148 -14.36 -2.80 6.11
CA LEU A 148 -13.67 -2.58 4.85
C LEU A 148 -13.78 -1.10 4.46
N ILE A 149 -12.66 -0.41 4.36
CA ILE A 149 -12.53 0.93 3.76
C ILE A 149 -11.31 0.90 2.84
N TYR A 150 -11.55 0.78 1.56
CA TYR A 150 -10.48 0.67 0.56
C TYR A 150 -9.52 1.86 0.61
N ASN A 151 -8.25 1.61 0.28
CA ASN A 151 -7.36 2.69 -0.13
C ASN A 151 -7.92 3.38 -1.36
N CYS A 152 -7.54 4.62 -1.58
CA CYS A 152 -8.09 5.45 -2.64
C CYS A 152 -7.00 6.10 -3.49
N VAL A 153 -7.44 6.55 -4.65
CA VAL A 153 -6.71 7.47 -5.52
C VAL A 153 -7.48 8.79 -5.61
N ASN A 154 -6.73 9.86 -5.73
CA ASN A 154 -7.29 11.16 -6.10
C ASN A 154 -7.23 11.28 -7.63
N ILE A 155 -8.38 11.25 -8.28
CA ILE A 155 -8.48 11.36 -9.73
C ILE A 155 -8.70 12.82 -10.06
N ALA A 156 -7.78 13.42 -10.80
CA ALA A 156 -8.05 14.70 -11.44
C ALA A 156 -9.13 14.52 -12.52
N GLU A 157 -10.13 15.40 -12.53
CA GLU A 157 -11.26 15.35 -13.48
C GLU A 157 -10.87 15.38 -14.97
N ASN A 158 -9.62 15.65 -15.28
CA ASN A 158 -9.08 15.81 -16.63
C ASN A 158 -8.45 14.53 -17.25
N SER A 159 -8.80 13.35 -16.77
CA SER A 159 -8.24 12.08 -17.29
C SER A 159 -8.69 11.70 -18.71
N ASN A 160 -9.56 12.49 -19.35
CA ASN A 160 -10.11 12.22 -20.70
C ASN A 160 -9.22 12.68 -21.88
N ILE A 161 -7.99 13.10 -21.64
CA ILE A 161 -7.07 13.42 -22.75
C ILE A 161 -6.67 12.09 -23.40
N LYS A 162 -7.17 11.85 -24.60
CA LYS A 162 -6.74 10.73 -25.48
C LYS A 162 -5.26 10.94 -25.85
N VAL A 163 -4.37 10.42 -25.04
CA VAL A 163 -2.94 10.32 -25.39
C VAL A 163 -2.75 9.02 -26.17
N VAL A 164 -2.02 9.08 -27.27
CA VAL A 164 -1.60 7.88 -28.01
C VAL A 164 -0.69 7.06 -27.07
N LYS A 165 -1.07 5.80 -26.85
CA LYS A 165 -0.29 4.88 -26.03
C LYS A 165 0.96 4.43 -26.78
N GLU A 166 2.11 4.47 -26.11
CA GLU A 166 3.36 3.89 -26.61
C GLU A 166 3.40 2.39 -26.26
N ASN A 167 4.16 1.62 -27.05
CA ASN A 167 4.45 0.21 -26.74
C ASN A 167 5.44 0.11 -25.56
N LEU A 168 5.00 0.63 -24.42
CA LEU A 168 5.73 0.75 -23.18
C LEU A 168 5.10 -0.12 -22.09
N VAL A 169 5.95 -0.92 -21.43
CA VAL A 169 5.60 -1.72 -20.24
C VAL A 169 6.16 -1.04 -19.00
N LEU A 170 5.30 -0.65 -18.10
CA LEU A 170 5.66 0.11 -16.89
C LEU A 170 5.44 -0.70 -15.62
N THR A 171 6.33 -0.56 -14.65
CA THR A 171 6.09 -0.89 -13.24
C THR A 171 6.50 0.27 -12.34
N VAL A 172 5.75 0.49 -11.26
CA VAL A 172 5.98 1.60 -10.32
C VAL A 172 6.04 1.07 -8.89
N GLY A 173 7.03 1.49 -8.13
CA GLY A 173 7.13 1.12 -6.72
C GLY A 173 8.37 1.69 -6.04
N LEU A 174 8.36 1.75 -4.72
CA LEU A 174 9.55 2.09 -3.95
C LEU A 174 10.43 0.83 -3.83
N ILE A 175 11.54 0.82 -4.59
CA ILE A 175 12.51 -0.29 -4.65
C ILE A 175 13.88 0.26 -4.19
N ASP A 176 14.09 0.26 -2.87
CA ASP A 176 15.26 0.84 -2.19
C ASP A 176 16.21 -0.19 -1.57
N SER A 177 15.86 -1.46 -1.65
CA SER A 177 16.60 -2.56 -1.05
C SER A 177 16.41 -3.84 -1.85
N GLU A 178 17.32 -4.79 -1.68
CA GLU A 178 17.18 -6.13 -2.26
C GLU A 178 15.85 -6.78 -1.87
N ARG A 179 15.42 -6.59 -0.63
CA ARG A 179 14.14 -7.10 -0.16
C ARG A 179 12.97 -6.53 -0.97
N THR A 180 12.93 -5.22 -1.17
CA THR A 180 11.86 -4.57 -1.95
C THR A 180 11.93 -4.92 -3.43
N PHE A 181 13.14 -5.14 -3.98
CA PHE A 181 13.34 -5.65 -5.32
C PHE A 181 12.60 -6.98 -5.54
N TYR A 182 12.82 -7.96 -4.67
CA TYR A 182 12.14 -9.25 -4.77
C TYR A 182 10.66 -9.17 -4.39
N LEU A 183 10.30 -8.44 -3.34
CA LEU A 183 8.90 -8.31 -2.92
C LEU A 183 8.03 -7.66 -4.00
N LYS A 184 8.56 -6.69 -4.74
CA LYS A 184 7.88 -6.02 -5.86
C LYS A 184 7.94 -6.81 -7.16
N GLY A 185 8.72 -7.90 -7.22
CA GLY A 185 8.80 -8.80 -8.37
C GLY A 185 9.59 -8.24 -9.55
N ILE A 186 10.58 -7.36 -9.28
CA ILE A 186 11.43 -6.77 -10.31
C ILE A 186 12.29 -7.84 -11.02
N ASP A 187 12.68 -8.89 -10.30
CA ASP A 187 13.31 -10.07 -10.88
C ASP A 187 12.43 -10.71 -11.97
N THR A 188 11.14 -10.89 -11.69
CA THR A 188 10.20 -11.42 -12.68
C THR A 188 9.98 -10.45 -13.84
N PHE A 189 9.87 -9.15 -13.56
CA PHE A 189 9.72 -8.10 -14.57
C PHE A 189 10.90 -8.09 -15.56
N THR A 190 12.13 -8.15 -15.05
CA THR A 190 13.34 -8.24 -15.86
C THR A 190 13.42 -9.54 -16.69
N GLU A 191 13.03 -10.67 -16.10
CA GLU A 191 13.04 -11.92 -16.85
C GLU A 191 11.99 -11.98 -17.96
N VAL A 192 10.85 -11.34 -17.78
CA VAL A 192 9.84 -11.15 -18.82
C VAL A 192 10.34 -10.18 -19.90
N ALA A 193 11.02 -9.09 -19.51
CA ALA A 193 11.61 -8.14 -20.44
C ALA A 193 12.63 -8.80 -21.39
N LYS A 194 13.43 -9.75 -20.90
CA LYS A 194 14.35 -10.53 -21.74
C LYS A 194 13.67 -11.36 -22.84
N LEU A 195 12.41 -11.73 -22.62
CA LEU A 195 11.61 -12.48 -23.61
C LEU A 195 10.96 -11.59 -24.66
N LEU A 196 10.98 -10.26 -24.48
CA LEU A 196 10.36 -9.24 -25.32
C LEU A 196 11.36 -8.11 -25.62
N PRO A 197 12.49 -8.41 -26.29
CA PRO A 197 13.57 -7.43 -26.48
C PRO A 197 13.16 -6.22 -27.34
N GLU A 198 12.12 -6.35 -28.14
CA GLU A 198 11.57 -5.29 -29.00
C GLU A 198 10.70 -4.29 -28.24
N LEU A 199 10.24 -4.63 -27.04
CA LEU A 199 9.44 -3.74 -26.21
C LEU A 199 10.31 -2.96 -25.23
N LYS A 200 9.92 -1.71 -24.98
CA LYS A 200 10.53 -0.90 -23.92
C LYS A 200 9.88 -1.22 -22.57
N PHE A 201 10.71 -1.54 -21.58
CA PHE A 201 10.31 -1.75 -20.19
C PHE A 201 10.83 -0.61 -19.32
N MET A 202 10.04 -0.19 -18.33
CA MET A 202 10.42 0.92 -17.45
C MET A 202 10.06 0.61 -15.99
N VAL A 203 11.02 0.87 -15.10
CA VAL A 203 10.83 0.78 -13.65
C VAL A 203 10.96 2.15 -13.03
N ILE A 204 9.89 2.67 -12.42
CA ILE A 204 9.92 3.96 -11.72
C ILE A 204 9.93 3.76 -10.21
N GLY A 205 10.81 4.50 -9.52
CA GLY A 205 10.99 4.46 -8.07
C GLY A 205 12.02 3.44 -7.60
N MET A 206 12.89 2.98 -8.50
CA MET A 206 13.99 2.06 -8.19
C MET A 206 15.29 2.84 -7.95
N SER A 207 15.90 2.62 -6.77
CA SER A 207 17.17 3.24 -6.43
C SER A 207 18.33 2.65 -7.23
N LYS A 208 19.20 3.53 -7.73
CA LYS A 208 20.48 3.14 -8.37
C LYS A 208 21.52 2.62 -7.36
N ASN A 209 21.29 2.80 -6.06
CA ASN A 209 22.18 2.34 -4.99
C ASN A 209 21.90 0.89 -4.55
N LEU A 210 21.12 0.12 -5.32
CA LEU A 210 20.93 -1.31 -5.09
C LEU A 210 22.24 -2.10 -5.34
N PRO A 211 22.39 -3.31 -4.74
CA PRO A 211 23.54 -4.15 -5.00
C PRO A 211 23.79 -4.36 -6.50
N TYR A 212 25.04 -4.14 -6.95
CA TYR A 212 25.45 -4.21 -8.35
C TYR A 212 24.98 -5.49 -9.07
N ARG A 213 25.01 -6.63 -8.39
CA ARG A 213 24.54 -7.91 -8.94
C ARG A 213 23.06 -7.88 -9.39
N LEU A 214 22.20 -7.07 -8.74
CA LEU A 214 20.80 -6.93 -9.13
C LEU A 214 20.68 -6.03 -10.36
N LEU A 215 21.45 -4.93 -10.40
CA LEU A 215 21.45 -3.99 -11.52
C LEU A 215 22.03 -4.61 -12.78
N LYS A 216 23.14 -5.37 -12.66
CA LYS A 216 23.78 -6.06 -13.78
C LYS A 216 22.86 -7.11 -14.43
N ASN A 217 21.95 -7.70 -13.69
CA ASN A 217 21.03 -8.73 -14.19
C ASN A 217 19.78 -8.17 -14.86
N LEU A 218 19.59 -6.85 -14.90
CA LEU A 218 18.50 -6.23 -15.63
C LEU A 218 18.67 -6.48 -17.14
N SER A 219 17.55 -6.57 -17.84
CA SER A 219 17.54 -6.65 -19.29
C SER A 219 17.90 -5.30 -19.90
N GLU A 220 18.59 -5.29 -21.06
CA GLU A 220 19.03 -4.06 -21.74
C GLU A 220 17.86 -3.15 -22.14
N ASN A 221 16.69 -3.72 -22.41
CA ASN A 221 15.47 -2.98 -22.72
C ASN A 221 14.71 -2.47 -21.47
N VAL A 222 15.30 -2.60 -20.25
CA VAL A 222 14.73 -2.08 -19.00
C VAL A 222 15.38 -0.76 -18.61
N GLU A 223 14.64 0.31 -18.71
CA GLU A 223 15.03 1.63 -18.22
C GLU A 223 14.65 1.81 -16.74
N ILE A 224 15.59 2.33 -15.94
CA ILE A 224 15.35 2.66 -14.53
C ILE A 224 15.21 4.17 -14.40
N ILE A 225 14.10 4.59 -13.82
CA ILE A 225 13.87 5.96 -13.35
C ILE A 225 13.81 5.94 -11.82
N GLU A 226 14.61 6.78 -11.20
CA GLU A 226 14.55 6.96 -9.75
C GLU A 226 13.21 7.60 -9.35
N ARG A 227 13.08 8.01 -8.12
CA ARG A 227 11.83 8.56 -7.63
C ARG A 227 11.47 9.86 -8.37
N VAL A 228 10.27 9.90 -8.91
CA VAL A 228 9.65 11.09 -9.50
C VAL A 228 8.53 11.63 -8.61
N ASN A 229 8.11 12.87 -8.83
CA ASN A 229 6.93 13.43 -8.19
C ASN A 229 5.65 12.79 -8.73
N HIS A 230 4.58 12.81 -7.93
CA HIS A 230 3.31 12.18 -8.33
C HIS A 230 2.71 12.79 -9.60
N SER A 231 2.85 14.11 -9.78
CA SER A 231 2.41 14.81 -11.01
C SER A 231 3.18 14.36 -12.26
N GLU A 232 4.46 14.09 -12.13
CA GLU A 232 5.29 13.56 -13.23
C GLU A 232 4.91 12.11 -13.55
N LEU A 233 4.54 11.32 -12.52
CA LEU A 233 4.15 9.93 -12.68
C LEU A 233 2.92 9.77 -13.60
N GLU A 234 1.99 10.74 -13.57
CA GLU A 234 0.84 10.75 -14.47
C GLU A 234 1.23 10.75 -15.94
N THR A 235 2.31 11.47 -16.32
CA THR A 235 2.77 11.53 -17.70
C THR A 235 3.25 10.17 -18.21
N TYR A 236 3.84 9.37 -17.32
CA TYR A 236 4.26 8.00 -17.63
C TYR A 236 3.07 7.07 -17.77
N TYR A 237 2.08 7.13 -16.87
CA TYR A 237 0.86 6.34 -17.02
C TYR A 237 0.10 6.69 -18.30
N LYS A 238 -0.01 7.98 -18.65
CA LYS A 238 -0.72 8.44 -19.84
C LYS A 238 -0.17 7.82 -21.14
N LYS A 239 1.15 7.71 -21.28
CA LYS A 239 1.79 7.14 -22.48
C LYS A 239 1.95 5.62 -22.43
N THR A 240 1.84 4.98 -21.27
CA THR A 240 2.05 3.54 -21.08
C THR A 240 0.86 2.72 -21.57
N LYS A 241 1.09 1.68 -22.37
CA LYS A 241 0.04 0.74 -22.78
C LYS A 241 -0.19 -0.36 -21.74
N VAL A 242 0.86 -1.01 -21.24
CA VAL A 242 0.77 -2.11 -20.29
C VAL A 242 1.43 -1.74 -18.95
N TYR A 243 0.71 -1.92 -17.85
CA TYR A 243 1.23 -1.76 -16.49
C TYR A 243 1.41 -3.13 -15.85
N CYS A 244 2.63 -3.47 -15.41
CA CYS A 244 2.93 -4.74 -14.77
C CYS A 244 3.17 -4.60 -13.27
N GLN A 245 2.59 -5.49 -12.45
CA GLN A 245 2.95 -5.61 -11.05
C GLN A 245 3.06 -7.08 -10.63
N PHE A 246 4.29 -7.59 -10.53
CA PHE A 246 4.57 -8.99 -10.23
C PHE A 246 4.93 -9.21 -8.75
N SER A 247 4.35 -8.40 -7.88
CA SER A 247 4.60 -8.45 -6.44
C SER A 247 4.35 -9.82 -5.84
N ARG A 248 5.16 -10.19 -4.83
CA ARG A 248 4.96 -11.39 -4.01
C ARG A 248 3.97 -11.16 -2.87
N THR A 249 3.75 -9.91 -2.53
CA THR A 249 2.75 -9.47 -1.57
C THR A 249 2.30 -8.06 -1.90
N GLU A 250 1.01 -7.83 -1.89
CA GLU A 250 0.41 -6.51 -2.09
C GLU A 250 -0.95 -6.46 -1.38
N SER A 251 -1.20 -5.41 -0.64
CA SER A 251 -2.43 -5.31 0.15
C SER A 251 -3.60 -4.77 -0.65
N PHE A 252 -3.30 -3.83 -1.55
CA PHE A 252 -4.29 -3.16 -2.38
C PHE A 252 -3.74 -2.90 -3.78
N GLY A 253 -2.66 -2.13 -3.92
CA GLY A 253 -2.08 -1.77 -5.20
C GLY A 253 -2.59 -0.43 -5.75
N VAL A 254 -2.30 0.66 -5.03
CA VAL A 254 -2.67 2.03 -5.45
C VAL A 254 -2.19 2.32 -6.86
N ALA A 255 -0.95 1.96 -7.20
CA ALA A 255 -0.38 2.16 -8.52
C ALA A 255 -1.14 1.42 -9.66
N ILE A 256 -1.79 0.27 -9.34
CA ILE A 256 -2.66 -0.43 -10.29
C ILE A 256 -3.91 0.40 -10.57
N VAL A 257 -4.52 0.98 -9.53
CA VAL A 257 -5.71 1.83 -9.68
C VAL A 257 -5.37 3.07 -10.51
N GLU A 258 -4.22 3.70 -10.25
CA GLU A 258 -3.71 4.83 -11.03
C GLU A 258 -3.51 4.43 -12.50
N ALA A 259 -2.85 3.31 -12.77
CA ALA A 259 -2.62 2.82 -14.11
C ALA A 259 -3.94 2.57 -14.88
N ILE A 260 -4.92 1.91 -14.25
CA ILE A 260 -6.26 1.70 -14.83
C ILE A 260 -6.92 3.05 -15.15
N ASN A 261 -6.83 4.02 -14.23
CA ASN A 261 -7.42 5.34 -14.44
C ASN A 261 -6.86 6.06 -15.67
N PHE A 262 -5.59 5.86 -15.96
CA PHE A 262 -4.96 6.41 -17.16
C PHE A 262 -5.03 5.46 -18.39
N GLY A 263 -5.86 4.43 -18.34
CA GLY A 263 -6.11 3.53 -19.46
C GLY A 263 -4.95 2.55 -19.76
N CYS A 264 -4.10 2.25 -18.78
CA CYS A 264 -3.11 1.19 -18.93
C CYS A 264 -3.78 -0.18 -18.70
N ILE A 265 -3.37 -1.20 -19.44
CA ILE A 265 -3.80 -2.58 -19.26
C ILE A 265 -2.97 -3.17 -18.10
N PRO A 266 -3.55 -3.48 -16.94
CA PRO A 266 -2.80 -4.07 -15.85
C PRO A 266 -2.58 -5.58 -16.07
N VAL A 267 -1.33 -6.01 -15.95
CA VAL A 267 -0.93 -7.43 -15.91
C VAL A 267 -0.31 -7.69 -14.54
N VAL A 268 -1.04 -8.40 -13.67
CA VAL A 268 -0.66 -8.52 -12.26
C VAL A 268 -0.63 -9.96 -11.78
N THR A 269 0.17 -10.25 -10.77
CA THR A 269 0.16 -11.57 -10.12
C THR A 269 -1.09 -11.78 -9.26
N ASN A 270 -1.55 -13.04 -9.16
CA ASN A 270 -2.69 -13.43 -8.32
C ASN A 270 -2.30 -13.45 -6.83
N VAL A 271 -2.02 -12.25 -6.27
CA VAL A 271 -1.52 -12.09 -4.90
C VAL A 271 -2.22 -10.93 -4.20
N GLY A 272 -2.61 -11.18 -2.95
CA GLY A 272 -3.11 -10.13 -2.06
C GLY A 272 -4.41 -9.51 -2.53
N GLY A 273 -4.44 -8.17 -2.54
CA GLY A 273 -5.58 -7.36 -3.00
C GLY A 273 -5.55 -7.04 -4.50
N MET A 274 -4.50 -7.41 -5.24
CA MET A 274 -4.38 -7.05 -6.65
C MET A 274 -5.51 -7.59 -7.53
N PRO A 275 -5.96 -8.86 -7.39
CA PRO A 275 -7.07 -9.37 -8.21
C PRO A 275 -8.38 -8.60 -8.03
N GLU A 276 -8.70 -8.16 -6.81
CA GLU A 276 -9.93 -7.40 -6.57
C GLU A 276 -9.86 -5.97 -7.10
N VAL A 277 -8.66 -5.39 -7.16
CA VAL A 277 -8.41 -4.07 -7.73
C VAL A 277 -8.51 -4.12 -9.26
N VAL A 278 -7.85 -5.07 -9.90
CA VAL A 278 -7.89 -5.26 -11.34
C VAL A 278 -9.31 -5.58 -11.82
N GLY A 279 -9.98 -6.51 -11.16
CA GLY A 279 -11.32 -6.96 -11.57
C GLY A 279 -11.33 -7.39 -13.04
N GLU A 280 -12.14 -6.73 -13.86
CA GLU A 280 -12.28 -7.00 -15.29
C GLU A 280 -11.41 -6.08 -16.18
N ASN A 281 -10.60 -5.21 -15.58
CA ASN A 281 -9.80 -4.23 -16.34
C ASN A 281 -8.45 -4.75 -16.80
N GLY A 282 -8.10 -6.00 -16.53
CA GLY A 282 -6.77 -6.49 -16.87
C GLY A 282 -6.57 -7.98 -16.67
N ILE A 283 -5.32 -8.39 -16.64
CA ILE A 283 -4.90 -9.78 -16.71
C ILE A 283 -4.27 -10.22 -15.40
N ILE A 284 -4.73 -11.33 -14.86
CA ILE A 284 -4.19 -11.93 -13.64
C ILE A 284 -3.34 -13.14 -14.02
N VAL A 285 -2.07 -13.14 -13.63
CA VAL A 285 -1.07 -14.12 -14.05
C VAL A 285 -0.44 -14.88 -12.89
N ASN A 286 0.09 -16.07 -13.20
CA ASN A 286 0.98 -16.79 -12.28
C ASN A 286 2.43 -16.36 -12.55
N ARG A 287 3.09 -15.78 -11.54
CA ARG A 287 4.47 -15.28 -11.63
C ARG A 287 5.49 -16.31 -12.12
N LYS A 288 5.25 -17.60 -11.93
CA LYS A 288 6.17 -18.67 -12.35
C LYS A 288 6.18 -18.88 -13.88
N ASN A 289 5.12 -18.50 -14.57
CA ASN A 289 4.93 -18.76 -16.01
C ASN A 289 5.33 -17.55 -16.86
N LYS A 290 6.63 -17.21 -16.89
CA LYS A 290 7.17 -16.01 -17.53
C LYS A 290 6.90 -15.97 -19.04
N LYS A 291 6.94 -17.12 -19.74
CA LYS A 291 6.60 -17.21 -21.17
C LYS A 291 5.15 -16.81 -21.41
N VAL A 292 4.21 -17.35 -20.63
CA VAL A 292 2.80 -16.97 -20.71
C VAL A 292 2.58 -15.50 -20.40
N ILE A 293 3.32 -14.95 -19.42
CA ILE A 293 3.27 -13.51 -19.12
C ILE A 293 3.73 -12.70 -20.34
N ALA A 294 4.83 -13.08 -20.98
CA ALA A 294 5.35 -12.40 -22.16
C ALA A 294 4.35 -12.45 -23.32
N GLU A 295 3.77 -13.61 -23.62
CA GLU A 295 2.72 -13.78 -24.65
C GLU A 295 1.51 -12.86 -24.36
N LEU A 296 1.03 -12.81 -23.12
CA LEU A 296 -0.11 -11.95 -22.74
C LEU A 296 0.22 -10.46 -22.85
N ILE A 297 1.45 -10.06 -22.52
CA ILE A 297 1.90 -8.67 -22.73
C ILE A 297 1.98 -8.36 -24.22
N GLN A 298 2.55 -9.24 -25.03
CA GLN A 298 2.64 -9.06 -26.49
C GLN A 298 1.25 -8.90 -27.10
N ASN A 299 0.31 -9.81 -26.82
CA ASN A 299 -1.07 -9.71 -27.28
C ASN A 299 -1.74 -8.40 -26.85
N SER A 300 -1.45 -7.92 -25.64
CA SER A 300 -1.95 -6.63 -25.15
C SER A 300 -1.38 -5.42 -25.91
N MET A 301 -0.23 -5.58 -26.58
CA MET A 301 0.32 -4.52 -27.46
C MET A 301 -0.40 -4.44 -28.81
N ASP A 302 -0.89 -5.56 -29.31
CA ASP A 302 -1.50 -5.65 -30.64
C ASP A 302 -3.02 -5.42 -30.61
N GLU A 303 -3.69 -5.83 -29.54
CA GLU A 303 -5.14 -5.77 -29.40
C GLU A 303 -5.63 -4.44 -28.80
N THR A 304 -6.88 -4.09 -29.17
CA THR A 304 -7.63 -3.02 -28.48
C THR A 304 -8.24 -3.59 -27.21
N TYR A 305 -7.69 -3.23 -26.06
CA TYR A 305 -8.19 -3.64 -24.76
C TYR A 305 -9.17 -2.61 -24.19
N TYR A 306 -10.36 -3.05 -23.81
CA TYR A 306 -11.35 -2.17 -23.22
C TYR A 306 -11.20 -2.07 -21.71
N ILE A 307 -10.84 -0.90 -21.23
CA ILE A 307 -10.75 -0.59 -19.79
C ILE A 307 -12.10 -0.04 -19.32
N LYS A 308 -12.79 -0.75 -18.43
CA LYS A 308 -14.07 -0.31 -17.84
C LYS A 308 -13.94 0.87 -16.88
N GLY A 309 -12.71 1.21 -16.52
CA GLY A 309 -12.40 2.23 -15.54
C GLY A 309 -12.38 1.71 -14.11
N ILE A 310 -12.08 2.60 -13.18
CA ILE A 310 -11.95 2.25 -11.76
C ILE A 310 -13.31 2.21 -11.06
N LYS A 311 -13.39 1.38 -10.02
CA LYS A 311 -14.60 1.30 -9.20
C LYS A 311 -14.73 2.55 -8.32
N ASN A 312 -15.94 3.08 -8.16
CA ASN A 312 -16.24 4.20 -7.27
C ASN A 312 -15.77 3.98 -5.82
N LEU A 313 -15.63 2.71 -5.41
CA LEU A 313 -15.13 2.31 -4.09
C LEU A 313 -13.66 2.73 -3.84
N PHE A 314 -12.89 2.99 -4.91
CA PHE A 314 -11.48 3.36 -4.85
C PHE A 314 -11.25 4.87 -4.97
N LEU A 315 -12.33 5.66 -5.03
CA LEU A 315 -12.27 7.11 -5.10
C LEU A 315 -12.05 7.74 -3.73
N LEU A 316 -11.33 8.85 -3.71
CA LEU A 316 -11.07 9.65 -2.52
C LEU A 316 -12.38 10.03 -1.78
N GLU A 317 -13.41 10.47 -2.50
CA GLU A 317 -14.68 10.86 -1.92
C GLU A 317 -15.40 9.71 -1.19
N THR A 318 -15.32 8.50 -1.74
CA THR A 318 -15.87 7.31 -1.07
C THR A 318 -15.12 6.99 0.22
N ARG A 319 -13.77 7.00 0.20
CA ARG A 319 -12.95 6.80 1.40
C ARG A 319 -13.25 7.88 2.43
N LYS A 320 -13.30 9.14 2.03
CA LYS A 320 -13.63 10.29 2.89
C LYS A 320 -14.96 10.10 3.59
N LYS A 321 -16.02 9.78 2.84
CA LYS A 321 -17.37 9.54 3.38
C LYS A 321 -17.37 8.43 4.44
N LEU A 322 -16.72 7.28 4.12
CA LEU A 322 -16.67 6.13 5.01
C LEU A 322 -15.81 6.39 6.25
N LEU A 323 -14.66 7.03 6.08
CA LEU A 323 -13.74 7.33 7.16
C LEU A 323 -14.36 8.32 8.16
N LEU A 324 -14.95 9.40 7.69
CA LEU A 324 -15.65 10.38 8.56
C LEU A 324 -16.88 9.77 9.25
N LYS A 325 -17.54 8.77 8.65
CA LYS A 325 -18.63 8.03 9.30
C LYS A 325 -18.10 7.12 10.43
N SER A 326 -16.95 6.51 10.27
CA SER A 326 -16.37 5.60 11.28
C SER A 326 -15.95 6.31 12.57
N ILE A 327 -15.73 7.62 12.54
CA ILE A 327 -15.32 8.43 13.70
C ILE A 327 -16.51 8.92 14.53
N ARG A 328 -17.69 8.95 13.97
CA ARG A 328 -18.92 9.33 14.69
C ARG A 328 -19.24 8.33 15.80
#